data_904c5aecdca1e3bb02916a4a6c080a23
#
_entry.id   904c5aecdca1e3bb02916a4a6c080a23
#
_cell.length_a   1.000
_cell.length_b   1.000
_cell.length_c   1.000
_cell.angle_alpha   90.00
_cell.angle_beta   90.00
_cell.angle_gamma   90.00
#
_symmetry.space_group_name_H-M   'P 1'
#
loop_
_entity.id
_entity.type
_entity.pdbx_description
1 polymer ?
#
loop_
_entity_poly.entity_id
_entity_poly.type
_entity_poly.pdbx_seq_one_letter_code
_entity_poly.pdbx_strand_id
1 'polypeptide(L)'
;MIARVFDTITDPIAGIISDLIPIKRNYRKPWIAVGSIIAAIGLYQLLNPPNDAGIIYLICWSIILYLGWTFVAVPYLTWGAELSTDYNERTSITTSRETAGILGILTCGVIFTFSANLNFSEIDTIGIIGWATIGLGAISIPYMLKKVPDSGLVRLKKGNNTNRSFLRSVLQLTQNKLFVRLLTAWFLNGVANGIPSVLFFLYLEKVLGVNEIQRAVLILIYFSTAVAAMPAWLSLSKVFNKHRVWCYAMILAIGAFSLVPFLPEGAFYLFSLSLIHI
;
A
#
# COMPACT_ATOMS: atom_id res chain seq x y z
N MET A 1 -9.69 6.68 11.53
CA MET A 1 -8.58 7.45 12.12
C MET A 1 -7.83 6.68 13.21
N ILE A 2 -8.51 6.13 14.23
CA ILE A 2 -7.87 5.40 15.34
C ILE A 2 -6.92 4.29 14.85
N ALA A 3 -7.35 3.45 13.91
CA ALA A 3 -6.54 2.38 13.35
C ALA A 3 -5.25 2.86 12.66
N ARG A 4 -5.26 4.00 11.99
CA ARG A 4 -4.06 4.59 11.34
C ARG A 4 -3.04 5.10 12.36
N VAL A 5 -3.51 5.66 13.49
CA VAL A 5 -2.63 6.06 14.60
C VAL A 5 -2.02 4.80 15.24
N PHE A 6 -2.80 3.75 15.36
CA PHE A 6 -2.34 2.46 15.87
C PHE A 6 -1.21 1.87 15.00
N ASP A 7 -1.35 1.88 13.65
CA ASP A 7 -0.31 1.43 12.71
C ASP A 7 1.02 2.17 12.92
N THR A 8 0.97 3.49 13.13
CA THR A 8 2.18 4.30 13.34
C THR A 8 3.01 3.81 14.54
N ILE A 9 2.36 3.23 15.53
CA ILE A 9 3.01 2.67 16.73
C ILE A 9 3.39 1.21 16.52
N THR A 10 2.51 0.43 15.90
CA THR A 10 2.70 -1.02 15.77
C THR A 10 3.72 -1.40 14.69
N ASP A 11 3.87 -0.61 13.62
CA ASP A 11 4.84 -0.88 12.56
C ASP A 11 6.30 -0.93 13.05
N PRO A 12 6.79 0.08 13.83
CA PRO A 12 8.12 0.00 14.43
C PRO A 12 8.27 -1.18 15.40
N ILE A 13 7.24 -1.47 16.18
CA ILE A 13 7.25 -2.59 17.14
C ILE A 13 7.33 -3.92 16.39
N ALA A 14 6.51 -4.13 15.37
CA ALA A 14 6.54 -5.34 14.55
C ALA A 14 7.90 -5.52 13.84
N GLY A 15 8.50 -4.42 13.35
CA GLY A 15 9.84 -4.43 12.80
C GLY A 15 10.87 -4.94 13.81
N ILE A 16 10.86 -4.39 15.03
CA ILE A 16 11.77 -4.79 16.10
C ILE A 16 11.55 -6.26 16.50
N ILE A 17 10.30 -6.66 16.74
CA ILE A 17 9.96 -8.02 17.13
C ILE A 17 10.41 -9.01 16.04
N SER A 18 10.17 -8.70 14.76
CA SER A 18 10.59 -9.55 13.65
C SER A 18 12.11 -9.66 13.53
N ASP A 19 12.86 -8.67 14.01
CA ASP A 19 14.33 -8.66 14.01
C ASP A 19 14.94 -9.35 15.24
N LEU A 20 14.28 -9.24 16.40
CA LEU A 20 14.78 -9.77 17.68
C LEU A 20 14.54 -11.26 17.86
N ILE A 21 13.46 -11.81 17.30
CA ILE A 21 13.11 -13.22 17.46
C ILE A 21 13.53 -13.99 16.20
N PRO A 22 14.77 -14.48 16.14
CA PRO A 22 15.22 -15.32 15.04
C PRO A 22 14.64 -16.71 15.18
N ILE A 23 13.58 -17.01 14.46
CA ILE A 23 13.13 -18.39 14.30
C ILE A 23 14.16 -19.09 13.39
N LYS A 24 14.80 -20.11 13.91
CA LYS A 24 15.93 -20.88 13.35
C LYS A 24 15.90 -21.09 11.84
N ARG A 25 16.32 -20.31 10.96
CA ARG A 25 16.49 -20.48 9.51
C ARG A 25 15.67 -19.53 8.63
N ASN A 26 14.46 -19.11 9.05
CA ASN A 26 13.56 -18.28 8.25
C ASN A 26 13.12 -17.06 9.07
N TYR A 27 13.80 -15.91 8.93
CA TYR A 27 13.54 -14.75 9.79
C TYR A 27 12.19 -14.06 9.54
N ARG A 28 11.76 -13.96 8.28
CA ARG A 28 10.58 -13.16 7.90
C ARG A 28 9.33 -14.00 7.65
N LYS A 29 9.49 -15.18 7.07
CA LYS A 29 8.38 -16.04 6.64
C LYS A 29 7.38 -16.42 7.72
N PRO A 30 7.80 -16.81 8.96
CA PRO A 30 6.85 -17.15 10.02
C PRO A 30 5.96 -15.98 10.43
N TRP A 31 6.52 -14.76 10.47
CA TRP A 31 5.76 -13.56 10.81
C TRP A 31 4.68 -13.27 9.76
N ILE A 32 5.02 -13.40 8.48
CA ILE A 32 4.06 -13.25 7.38
C ILE A 32 2.97 -14.31 7.47
N ALA A 33 3.32 -15.57 7.75
CA ALA A 33 2.35 -16.65 7.90
C ALA A 33 1.37 -16.41 9.05
N VAL A 34 1.87 -16.06 10.25
CA VAL A 34 1.02 -15.77 11.41
C VAL A 34 0.19 -14.52 11.18
N GLY A 35 0.80 -13.46 10.68
CA GLY A 35 0.11 -12.20 10.39
C GLY A 35 -1.02 -12.39 9.38
N SER A 36 -0.82 -13.20 8.33
CA SER A 36 -1.85 -13.47 7.33
C SER A 36 -3.06 -14.22 7.91
N ILE A 37 -2.85 -15.15 8.85
CA ILE A 37 -3.95 -15.84 9.52
C ILE A 37 -4.73 -14.87 10.40
N ILE A 38 -4.03 -14.03 11.19
CA ILE A 38 -4.66 -13.00 12.02
C ILE A 38 -5.46 -12.03 11.18
N ALA A 39 -4.88 -11.54 10.07
CA ALA A 39 -5.56 -10.63 9.15
C ALA A 39 -6.79 -11.28 8.50
N ALA A 40 -6.70 -12.55 8.08
CA ALA A 40 -7.83 -13.27 7.50
C ALA A 40 -8.99 -13.43 8.49
N ILE A 41 -8.69 -13.76 9.76
CA ILE A 41 -9.71 -13.86 10.81
C ILE A 41 -10.35 -12.49 11.07
N GLY A 42 -9.55 -11.42 11.18
CA GLY A 42 -10.04 -10.05 11.37
C GLY A 42 -10.93 -9.59 10.21
N LEU A 43 -10.52 -9.87 8.97
CA LEU A 43 -11.29 -9.54 7.78
C LEU A 43 -12.60 -10.34 7.73
N TYR A 44 -12.57 -11.65 8.01
CA TYR A 44 -13.76 -12.49 8.05
C TYR A 44 -14.80 -11.96 9.03
N GLN A 45 -14.38 -11.61 10.23
CA GLN A 45 -15.29 -11.11 11.26
C GLN A 45 -15.86 -9.72 10.93
N LEU A 46 -15.08 -8.85 10.30
CA LEU A 46 -15.59 -7.54 9.86
C LEU A 46 -16.60 -7.65 8.72
N LEU A 47 -16.48 -8.67 7.88
CA LEU A 47 -17.39 -8.89 6.75
C LEU A 47 -18.66 -9.67 7.15
N ASN A 48 -18.63 -10.39 8.27
CA ASN A 48 -19.74 -11.18 8.76
C ASN A 48 -20.09 -10.76 10.21
N PRO A 49 -20.49 -9.50 10.43
CA PRO A 49 -20.84 -9.03 11.77
C PRO A 49 -22.11 -9.71 12.27
N PRO A 50 -22.20 -10.08 13.55
CA PRO A 50 -23.46 -10.51 14.17
C PRO A 50 -24.50 -9.38 14.17
N ASN A 51 -25.78 -9.73 14.27
CA ASN A 51 -26.88 -8.76 14.20
C ASN A 51 -26.84 -7.67 15.29
N ASP A 52 -26.18 -7.94 16.41
CA ASP A 52 -26.00 -7.06 17.55
C ASP A 52 -24.61 -6.37 17.60
N ALA A 53 -23.88 -6.43 16.49
CA ALA A 53 -22.54 -5.85 16.39
C ALA A 53 -22.55 -4.34 16.64
N GLY A 54 -21.98 -3.93 17.77
CA GLY A 54 -21.80 -2.53 18.14
C GLY A 54 -20.44 -1.96 17.71
N ILE A 55 -20.24 -0.68 18.03
CA ILE A 55 -19.00 0.04 17.71
C ILE A 55 -17.76 -0.61 18.32
N ILE A 56 -17.87 -1.24 19.47
CA ILE A 56 -16.77 -1.95 20.14
C ILE A 56 -16.34 -3.15 19.30
N TYR A 57 -17.28 -3.92 18.75
CA TYR A 57 -16.99 -5.02 17.83
C TYR A 57 -16.18 -4.55 16.64
N LEU A 58 -16.62 -3.47 15.99
CA LEU A 58 -15.93 -2.87 14.84
C LEU A 58 -14.51 -2.43 15.19
N ILE A 59 -14.32 -1.76 16.32
CA ILE A 59 -12.99 -1.30 16.76
C ILE A 59 -12.08 -2.50 17.05
N CYS A 60 -12.54 -3.48 17.81
CA CYS A 60 -11.72 -4.65 18.18
C CYS A 60 -11.26 -5.44 16.95
N TRP A 61 -12.17 -5.77 16.04
CA TRP A 61 -11.81 -6.53 14.84
C TRP A 61 -11.00 -5.71 13.83
N SER A 62 -11.22 -4.40 13.76
CA SER A 62 -10.35 -3.52 12.99
C SER A 62 -8.93 -3.52 13.53
N ILE A 63 -8.74 -3.43 14.84
CA ILE A 63 -7.40 -3.50 15.47
C ILE A 63 -6.74 -4.84 15.16
N ILE A 64 -7.47 -5.95 15.27
CA ILE A 64 -6.96 -7.30 14.96
C ILE A 64 -6.54 -7.40 13.49
N LEU A 65 -7.37 -6.89 12.57
CA LEU A 65 -7.05 -6.87 11.14
C LEU A 65 -5.77 -6.06 10.87
N TYR A 66 -5.68 -4.86 11.42
CA TYR A 66 -4.49 -4.00 11.24
C TYR A 66 -3.24 -4.61 11.86
N LEU A 67 -3.32 -5.22 13.05
CA LEU A 67 -2.21 -5.98 13.63
C LEU A 67 -1.73 -7.10 12.70
N GLY A 68 -2.66 -7.90 12.20
CA GLY A 68 -2.35 -8.96 11.24
C GLY A 68 -1.68 -8.40 9.99
N TRP A 69 -2.21 -7.31 9.45
CA TRP A 69 -1.63 -6.61 8.29
C TRP A 69 -0.21 -6.10 8.57
N THR A 70 0.04 -5.48 9.71
CA THR A 70 1.38 -5.01 10.12
C THR A 70 2.39 -6.16 10.17
N PHE A 71 2.00 -7.32 10.75
CA PHE A 71 2.86 -8.51 10.78
C PHE A 71 3.08 -9.15 9.41
N VAL A 72 2.27 -8.86 8.42
CA VAL A 72 2.52 -9.21 7.01
C VAL A 72 3.37 -8.14 6.33
N ALA A 73 2.92 -6.89 6.35
CA ALA A 73 3.47 -5.81 5.53
C ALA A 73 4.92 -5.48 5.89
N VAL A 74 5.24 -5.30 7.18
CA VAL A 74 6.58 -4.90 7.62
C VAL A 74 7.64 -5.96 7.28
N PRO A 75 7.48 -7.26 7.65
CA PRO A 75 8.42 -8.29 7.26
C PRO A 75 8.50 -8.52 5.75
N TYR A 76 7.38 -8.39 5.04
CA TYR A 76 7.33 -8.56 3.59
C TYR A 76 8.12 -7.47 2.84
N LEU A 77 7.95 -6.21 3.23
CA LEU A 77 8.68 -5.08 2.67
C LEU A 77 10.18 -5.23 2.89
N THR A 78 10.57 -5.59 4.11
CA THR A 78 11.97 -5.79 4.49
C THR A 78 12.57 -6.98 3.74
N TRP A 79 11.84 -8.09 3.65
CA TRP A 79 12.27 -9.27 2.89
C TRP A 79 12.49 -8.95 1.42
N GLY A 80 11.56 -8.23 0.77
CA GLY A 80 11.72 -7.78 -0.60
C GLY A 80 12.99 -6.93 -0.82
N ALA A 81 13.32 -6.05 0.13
CA ALA A 81 14.54 -5.24 0.08
C ALA A 81 15.83 -6.06 0.32
N GLU A 82 15.74 -7.21 0.98
CA GLU A 82 16.84 -8.11 1.29
C GLU A 82 17.09 -9.16 0.19
N LEU A 83 16.19 -9.35 -0.77
CA LEU A 83 16.32 -10.36 -1.84
C LEU A 83 17.46 -10.10 -2.79
N SER A 84 17.84 -8.83 -3.01
CA SER A 84 18.94 -8.47 -3.89
C SER A 84 19.77 -7.34 -3.31
N THR A 85 21.07 -7.32 -3.63
CA THR A 85 21.98 -6.19 -3.37
C THR A 85 22.06 -5.24 -4.55
N ASP A 86 21.64 -5.68 -5.74
CA ASP A 86 21.64 -4.86 -6.95
C ASP A 86 20.54 -3.79 -6.90
N TYR A 87 20.92 -2.58 -7.29
CA TYR A 87 20.04 -1.42 -7.26
C TYR A 87 18.87 -1.53 -8.25
N ASN A 88 19.12 -2.08 -9.44
CA ASN A 88 18.11 -2.21 -10.49
C ASN A 88 17.15 -3.38 -10.20
N GLU A 89 17.66 -4.48 -9.67
CA GLU A 89 16.84 -5.61 -9.25
C GLU A 89 15.88 -5.20 -8.12
N ARG A 90 16.35 -4.46 -7.12
CA ARG A 90 15.48 -3.91 -6.06
C ARG A 90 14.38 -3.02 -6.62
N THR A 91 14.71 -2.21 -7.63
CA THR A 91 13.71 -1.37 -8.29
C THR A 91 12.68 -2.23 -9.01
N SER A 92 13.11 -3.25 -9.74
CA SER A 92 12.22 -4.17 -10.45
C SER A 92 11.30 -4.92 -9.49
N ILE A 93 11.81 -5.44 -8.36
CA ILE A 93 11.02 -6.10 -7.31
C ILE A 93 9.96 -5.15 -6.75
N THR A 94 10.35 -3.93 -6.42
CA THR A 94 9.41 -2.92 -5.88
C THR A 94 8.35 -2.56 -6.90
N THR A 95 8.75 -2.29 -8.16
CA THR A 95 7.80 -1.96 -9.24
C THR A 95 6.81 -3.09 -9.49
N SER A 96 7.28 -4.34 -9.56
CA SER A 96 6.39 -5.50 -9.75
C SER A 96 5.38 -5.64 -8.62
N ARG A 97 5.81 -5.40 -7.37
CA ARG A 97 4.93 -5.41 -6.20
C ARG A 97 3.86 -4.32 -6.27
N GLU A 98 4.25 -3.07 -6.58
CA GLU A 98 3.32 -1.95 -6.71
C GLU A 98 2.34 -2.19 -7.85
N THR A 99 2.83 -2.68 -9.00
CA THR A 99 1.98 -3.05 -10.13
C THR A 99 0.94 -4.10 -9.73
N ALA A 100 1.34 -5.16 -9.03
CA ALA A 100 0.42 -6.18 -8.54
C ALA A 100 -0.61 -5.60 -7.55
N GLY A 101 -0.20 -4.66 -6.69
CA GLY A 101 -1.10 -3.96 -5.79
C GLY A 101 -2.17 -3.15 -6.54
N ILE A 102 -1.78 -2.40 -7.56
CA ILE A 102 -2.71 -1.61 -8.38
C ILE A 102 -3.65 -2.54 -9.17
N LEU A 103 -3.13 -3.64 -9.73
CA LEU A 103 -3.97 -4.66 -10.40
C LEU A 103 -5.01 -5.26 -9.44
N GLY A 104 -4.65 -5.45 -8.15
CA GLY A 104 -5.60 -5.86 -7.12
C GLY A 104 -6.72 -4.84 -6.92
N ILE A 105 -6.40 -3.54 -6.87
CA ILE A 105 -7.40 -2.46 -6.77
C ILE A 105 -8.33 -2.47 -7.99
N LEU A 106 -7.78 -2.58 -9.20
CA LEU A 106 -8.57 -2.67 -10.43
C LEU A 106 -9.50 -3.89 -10.41
N THR A 107 -9.01 -5.05 -9.96
CA THR A 107 -9.82 -6.27 -9.83
C THR A 107 -10.99 -6.06 -8.89
N CYS A 108 -10.77 -5.42 -7.73
CA CYS A 108 -11.86 -5.05 -6.81
C CYS A 108 -12.88 -4.12 -7.48
N GLY A 109 -12.41 -3.12 -8.24
CA GLY A 109 -13.29 -2.21 -8.99
C GLY A 109 -14.13 -2.93 -10.04
N VAL A 110 -13.55 -3.87 -10.77
CA VAL A 110 -14.27 -4.72 -11.75
C VAL A 110 -15.32 -5.58 -11.06
N ILE A 111 -14.96 -6.24 -9.94
CA ILE A 111 -15.92 -7.04 -9.16
C ILE A 111 -17.09 -6.16 -8.70
N PHE A 112 -16.80 -4.96 -8.17
CA PHE A 112 -17.83 -4.04 -7.70
C PHE A 112 -18.79 -3.64 -8.84
N THR A 113 -18.26 -3.26 -9.99
CA THR A 113 -19.04 -2.86 -11.16
C THR A 113 -19.89 -4.04 -11.70
N PHE A 114 -19.29 -5.24 -11.75
CA PHE A 114 -19.99 -6.42 -12.23
C PHE A 114 -21.13 -6.84 -11.28
N SER A 115 -20.89 -6.80 -9.97
CA SER A 115 -21.90 -7.10 -8.96
C SER A 115 -23.08 -6.11 -9.01
N ALA A 116 -22.78 -4.82 -9.21
CA ALA A 116 -23.83 -3.80 -9.37
C ALA A 116 -24.73 -4.08 -10.59
N ASN A 117 -24.14 -4.51 -11.72
CA ASN A 117 -24.91 -4.90 -12.91
C ASN A 117 -25.78 -6.16 -12.70
N LEU A 118 -25.41 -7.02 -11.76
CA LEU A 118 -26.20 -8.20 -11.37
C LEU A 118 -27.21 -7.90 -10.24
N ASN A 119 -27.38 -6.62 -9.86
CA ASN A 119 -28.25 -6.17 -8.77
C ASN A 119 -27.92 -6.78 -7.39
N PHE A 120 -26.65 -7.11 -7.14
CA PHE A 120 -26.21 -7.44 -5.79
C PHE A 120 -26.23 -6.20 -4.91
N SER A 121 -26.55 -6.36 -3.62
CA SER A 121 -26.40 -5.28 -2.65
C SER A 121 -24.92 -4.91 -2.45
N GLU A 122 -24.66 -3.71 -1.94
CA GLU A 122 -23.29 -3.30 -1.59
C GLU A 122 -22.68 -4.24 -0.54
N ILE A 123 -23.48 -4.71 0.42
CA ILE A 123 -23.05 -5.65 1.47
C ILE A 123 -22.62 -6.98 0.86
N ASP A 124 -23.42 -7.53 -0.07
CA ASP A 124 -23.08 -8.79 -0.74
C ASP A 124 -21.80 -8.64 -1.58
N THR A 125 -21.65 -7.51 -2.27
CA THR A 125 -20.47 -7.19 -3.07
C THR A 125 -19.21 -7.12 -2.22
N ILE A 126 -19.27 -6.44 -1.07
CA ILE A 126 -18.17 -6.37 -0.10
C ILE A 126 -17.84 -7.78 0.42
N GLY A 127 -18.84 -8.59 0.70
CA GLY A 127 -18.69 -9.99 1.09
C GLY A 127 -17.94 -10.81 0.03
N ILE A 128 -18.33 -10.68 -1.25
CA ILE A 128 -17.66 -11.36 -2.38
C ILE A 128 -16.18 -10.96 -2.47
N ILE A 129 -15.88 -9.65 -2.40
CA ILE A 129 -14.50 -9.14 -2.43
C ILE A 129 -13.70 -9.69 -1.25
N GLY A 130 -14.29 -9.72 -0.07
CA GLY A 130 -13.63 -10.24 1.13
C GLY A 130 -13.30 -11.73 1.02
N TRP A 131 -14.26 -12.55 0.59
CA TRP A 131 -14.02 -13.97 0.35
C TRP A 131 -13.00 -14.23 -0.76
N ALA A 132 -13.04 -13.44 -1.84
CA ALA A 132 -12.03 -13.50 -2.90
C ALA A 132 -10.63 -13.15 -2.35
N THR A 133 -10.53 -12.13 -1.50
CA THR A 133 -9.27 -11.72 -0.87
C THR A 133 -8.71 -12.80 0.04
N ILE A 134 -9.56 -13.41 0.89
CA ILE A 134 -9.15 -14.51 1.77
C ILE A 134 -8.71 -15.73 0.93
N GLY A 135 -9.48 -16.10 -0.09
CA GLY A 135 -9.18 -17.24 -0.96
C GLY A 135 -7.88 -17.06 -1.74
N LEU A 136 -7.70 -15.90 -2.38
CA LEU A 136 -6.46 -15.57 -3.09
C LEU A 136 -5.27 -15.51 -2.14
N GLY A 137 -5.45 -14.94 -0.94
CA GLY A 137 -4.43 -14.90 0.11
C GLY A 137 -4.03 -16.29 0.58
N ALA A 138 -5.01 -17.18 0.80
CA ALA A 138 -4.76 -18.56 1.23
C ALA A 138 -3.96 -19.39 0.20
N ILE A 139 -4.00 -19.02 -1.09
CA ILE A 139 -3.22 -19.67 -2.14
C ILE A 139 -1.88 -18.96 -2.36
N SER A 140 -1.90 -17.63 -2.49
CA SER A 140 -0.71 -16.85 -2.89
C SER A 140 0.34 -16.77 -1.77
N ILE A 141 -0.06 -16.64 -0.52
CA ILE A 141 0.87 -16.51 0.61
C ILE A 141 1.67 -17.80 0.81
N PRO A 142 1.08 -19.00 0.94
CA PRO A 142 1.87 -20.23 1.03
C PRO A 142 2.74 -20.49 -0.20
N TYR A 143 2.24 -20.16 -1.41
CA TYR A 143 3.02 -20.27 -2.63
C TYR A 143 4.28 -19.38 -2.57
N MET A 144 4.11 -18.10 -2.21
CA MET A 144 5.21 -17.15 -2.04
C MET A 144 6.21 -17.62 -0.97
N LEU A 145 5.73 -18.04 0.21
CA LEU A 145 6.58 -18.51 1.30
C LEU A 145 7.39 -19.75 0.92
N LYS A 146 6.86 -20.60 0.03
CA LYS A 146 7.55 -21.81 -0.45
C LYS A 146 8.55 -21.51 -1.56
N LYS A 147 8.21 -20.63 -2.51
CA LYS A 147 8.99 -20.41 -3.75
C LYS A 147 10.06 -19.34 -3.62
N VAL A 148 9.80 -18.27 -2.87
CA VAL A 148 10.77 -17.19 -2.70
C VAL A 148 11.85 -17.61 -1.70
N PRO A 149 13.14 -17.51 -2.04
CA PRO A 149 14.22 -17.88 -1.13
C PRO A 149 14.30 -16.92 0.07
N ASP A 150 14.83 -17.42 1.18
CA ASP A 150 15.19 -16.54 2.30
C ASP A 150 16.38 -15.67 1.93
N SER A 151 16.37 -14.41 2.40
CA SER A 151 17.49 -13.51 2.19
C SER A 151 18.74 -14.03 2.93
N GLY A 152 19.72 -14.51 2.17
CA GLY A 152 21.04 -14.92 2.71
C GLY A 152 21.84 -13.75 3.30
N LEU A 153 21.47 -12.51 2.99
CA LEU A 153 22.20 -11.28 3.34
C LEU A 153 22.16 -10.94 4.85
N VAL A 154 21.13 -11.36 5.56
CA VAL A 154 21.02 -11.12 7.02
C VAL A 154 22.07 -11.92 7.80
N ARG A 155 22.53 -13.06 7.28
CA ARG A 155 23.57 -13.88 7.94
C ARG A 155 24.93 -13.17 8.06
N LEU A 156 25.26 -12.28 7.13
CA LEU A 156 26.56 -11.62 7.09
C LEU A 156 26.66 -10.39 8.00
N LYS A 157 25.55 -9.82 8.46
CA LYS A 157 25.53 -8.58 9.26
C LYS A 157 25.32 -8.77 10.76
N LYS A 158 25.07 -9.99 11.24
CA LYS A 158 24.91 -10.26 12.67
C LYS A 158 26.24 -10.46 13.39
N GLY A 159 27.15 -9.51 13.22
CA GLY A 159 28.31 -9.30 14.06
C GLY A 159 27.88 -8.59 15.35
N ASN A 160 27.92 -9.30 16.45
CA ASN A 160 28.21 -8.88 17.84
C ASN A 160 27.59 -7.59 18.45
N ASN A 161 26.42 -7.09 18.05
CA ASN A 161 25.84 -5.92 18.74
C ASN A 161 24.37 -6.11 19.12
N THR A 162 24.09 -7.09 19.97
CA THR A 162 22.72 -7.41 20.47
C THR A 162 22.23 -6.47 21.60
N ASN A 163 23.04 -5.54 22.09
CA ASN A 163 22.69 -4.69 23.23
C ASN A 163 22.49 -3.20 22.90
N ARG A 164 22.14 -2.84 21.67
CA ARG A 164 21.78 -1.44 21.39
C ARG A 164 20.34 -1.18 21.82
N SER A 165 20.14 -0.33 22.82
CA SER A 165 18.82 0.17 23.22
C SER A 165 18.10 0.78 21.98
N PHE A 166 16.83 0.44 21.78
CA PHE A 166 15.97 0.98 20.73
C PHE A 166 16.05 2.52 20.65
N LEU A 167 15.97 3.19 21.81
CA LEU A 167 16.08 4.65 21.90
C LEU A 167 17.41 5.17 21.33
N ARG A 168 18.52 4.46 21.58
CA ARG A 168 19.81 4.84 21.02
C ARG A 168 19.86 4.69 19.50
N SER A 169 19.21 3.68 18.95
CA SER A 169 19.09 3.48 17.50
C SER A 169 18.24 4.57 16.84
N VAL A 170 17.11 4.94 17.44
CA VAL A 170 16.26 6.05 16.96
C VAL A 170 17.04 7.38 17.03
N LEU A 171 17.75 7.66 18.13
CA LEU A 171 18.57 8.88 18.24
C LEU A 171 19.68 8.92 17.19
N GLN A 172 20.32 7.80 16.86
CA GLN A 172 21.29 7.74 15.78
C GLN A 172 20.68 8.03 14.40
N LEU A 173 19.44 7.57 14.15
CA LEU A 173 18.72 7.88 12.90
C LEU A 173 18.43 9.37 12.79
N THR A 174 17.98 10.02 13.87
CA THR A 174 17.70 11.47 13.86
C THR A 174 18.95 12.33 13.71
N GLN A 175 20.12 11.83 14.11
CA GLN A 175 21.40 12.49 13.88
C GLN A 175 21.92 12.37 12.45
N ASN A 176 21.39 11.42 11.66
CA ASN A 176 21.76 11.25 10.26
C ASN A 176 21.04 12.29 9.38
N LYS A 177 21.76 13.35 9.01
CA LYS A 177 21.22 14.46 8.21
C LYS A 177 20.60 14.00 6.87
N LEU A 178 21.15 12.98 6.22
CA LEU A 178 20.62 12.44 4.97
C LEU A 178 19.29 11.72 5.19
N PHE A 179 19.21 10.95 6.26
CA PHE A 179 17.96 10.27 6.65
C PHE A 179 16.87 11.27 7.00
N VAL A 180 17.17 12.30 7.79
CA VAL A 180 16.21 13.36 8.18
C VAL A 180 15.70 14.10 6.94
N ARG A 181 16.58 14.47 6.00
CA ARG A 181 16.17 15.10 4.73
C ARG A 181 15.23 14.20 3.91
N LEU A 182 15.55 12.93 3.80
CA LEU A 182 14.70 11.97 3.09
C LEU A 182 13.33 11.83 3.78
N LEU A 183 13.32 11.72 5.09
CA LEU A 183 12.09 11.61 5.88
C LEU A 183 11.21 12.86 5.74
N THR A 184 11.82 14.06 5.77
CA THR A 184 11.11 15.33 5.56
C THR A 184 10.51 15.39 4.15
N ALA A 185 11.28 15.01 3.12
CA ALA A 185 10.78 14.96 1.75
C ALA A 185 9.61 13.97 1.61
N TRP A 186 9.70 12.81 2.24
CA TRP A 186 8.63 11.80 2.27
C TRP A 186 7.38 12.31 3.00
N PHE A 187 7.55 12.98 4.12
CA PHE A 187 6.45 13.59 4.87
C PHE A 187 5.72 14.65 4.04
N LEU A 188 6.47 15.58 3.43
CA LEU A 188 5.89 16.62 2.58
C LEU A 188 5.17 16.03 1.37
N ASN A 189 5.76 15.03 0.73
CA ASN A 189 5.12 14.30 -0.38
C ASN A 189 3.85 13.56 0.10
N GLY A 190 3.87 12.96 1.28
CA GLY A 190 2.70 12.32 1.88
C GLY A 190 1.55 13.29 2.12
N VAL A 191 1.84 14.48 2.64
CA VAL A 191 0.84 15.56 2.81
C VAL A 191 0.32 16.03 1.44
N ALA A 192 1.21 16.28 0.48
CA ALA A 192 0.86 16.74 -0.86
C ALA A 192 -0.05 15.75 -1.61
N ASN A 193 0.14 14.45 -1.42
CA ASN A 193 -0.72 13.42 -2.02
C ASN A 193 -1.98 13.14 -1.18
N GLY A 194 -1.89 13.28 0.13
CA GLY A 194 -3.02 13.03 1.04
C GLY A 194 -4.16 14.03 0.87
N ILE A 195 -3.85 15.31 0.69
CA ILE A 195 -4.86 16.36 0.51
C ILE A 195 -5.71 16.10 -0.74
N PRO A 196 -5.13 15.94 -1.95
CA PRO A 196 -5.91 15.63 -3.15
C PRO A 196 -6.69 14.32 -3.03
N SER A 197 -6.14 13.28 -2.40
CA SER A 197 -6.84 11.99 -2.29
C SER A 197 -8.12 12.07 -1.44
N VAL A 198 -8.13 12.91 -0.40
CA VAL A 198 -9.32 13.15 0.42
C VAL A 198 -10.33 14.04 -0.32
N LEU A 199 -9.84 15.08 -1.00
CA LEU A 199 -10.69 16.03 -1.71
C LEU A 199 -11.22 15.47 -3.04
N PHE A 200 -10.61 14.44 -3.58
CA PHE A 200 -10.95 13.87 -4.89
C PHE A 200 -12.44 13.54 -5.02
N PHE A 201 -12.99 12.78 -4.10
CA PHE A 201 -14.40 12.40 -4.14
C PHE A 201 -15.34 13.59 -3.97
N LEU A 202 -14.98 14.53 -3.08
CA LEU A 202 -15.75 15.76 -2.89
C LEU A 202 -15.75 16.64 -4.13
N TYR A 203 -14.61 16.75 -4.80
CA TYR A 203 -14.46 17.51 -6.04
C TYR A 203 -15.30 16.90 -7.17
N LEU A 204 -15.25 15.59 -7.34
CA LEU A 204 -16.05 14.87 -8.32
C LEU A 204 -17.55 15.09 -8.11
N GLU A 205 -18.00 15.03 -6.86
CA GLU A 205 -19.42 15.17 -6.53
C GLU A 205 -19.88 16.63 -6.58
N LYS A 206 -19.17 17.56 -5.95
CA LYS A 206 -19.64 18.94 -5.73
C LYS A 206 -19.28 19.89 -6.86
N VAL A 207 -18.17 19.67 -7.54
CA VAL A 207 -17.68 20.60 -8.60
C VAL A 207 -17.99 20.04 -9.97
N LEU A 208 -17.67 18.79 -10.25
CA LEU A 208 -17.91 18.20 -11.55
C LEU A 208 -19.30 17.61 -11.72
N GLY A 209 -20.06 17.41 -10.65
CA GLY A 209 -21.43 16.86 -10.70
C GLY A 209 -21.52 15.47 -11.34
N VAL A 210 -20.44 14.67 -11.27
CA VAL A 210 -20.37 13.37 -11.93
C VAL A 210 -21.28 12.36 -11.23
N ASN A 211 -21.96 11.53 -12.02
CA ASN A 211 -22.73 10.42 -11.52
C ASN A 211 -21.81 9.25 -11.07
N GLU A 212 -22.39 8.22 -10.44
CA GLU A 212 -21.64 7.07 -9.91
C GLU A 212 -20.88 6.30 -10.98
N ILE A 213 -21.47 6.13 -12.17
CA ILE A 213 -20.82 5.45 -13.31
C ILE A 213 -19.61 6.25 -13.79
N GLN A 214 -19.76 7.57 -13.96
CA GLN A 214 -18.65 8.44 -14.35
C GLN A 214 -17.52 8.44 -13.33
N ARG A 215 -17.86 8.40 -12.04
CA ARG A 215 -16.89 8.29 -10.95
C ARG A 215 -16.10 6.98 -11.04
N ALA A 216 -16.79 5.86 -11.25
CA ALA A 216 -16.15 4.55 -11.45
C ALA A 216 -15.21 4.54 -12.66
N VAL A 217 -15.64 5.13 -13.78
CA VAL A 217 -14.83 5.27 -15.01
C VAL A 217 -13.57 6.10 -14.76
N LEU A 218 -13.65 7.21 -14.04
CA LEU A 218 -12.48 8.03 -13.70
C LEU A 218 -11.47 7.28 -12.86
N ILE A 219 -11.94 6.55 -11.84
CA ILE A 219 -11.08 5.71 -11.00
C ILE A 219 -10.42 4.61 -11.85
N LEU A 220 -11.16 3.97 -12.75
CA LEU A 220 -10.64 2.96 -13.64
C LEU A 220 -9.56 3.52 -14.58
N ILE A 221 -9.81 4.69 -15.19
CA ILE A 221 -8.82 5.39 -16.04
C ILE A 221 -7.55 5.69 -15.24
N TYR A 222 -7.68 6.28 -14.05
CA TYR A 222 -6.55 6.62 -13.19
C TYR A 222 -5.66 5.42 -12.88
N PHE A 223 -6.21 4.33 -12.37
CA PHE A 223 -5.43 3.15 -12.03
C PHE A 223 -4.93 2.39 -13.27
N SER A 224 -5.68 2.36 -14.36
CA SER A 224 -5.24 1.72 -15.62
C SER A 224 -4.05 2.46 -16.23
N THR A 225 -4.06 3.79 -16.23
CA THR A 225 -2.93 4.60 -16.70
C THR A 225 -1.72 4.47 -15.79
N ALA A 226 -1.90 4.36 -14.48
CA ALA A 226 -0.81 4.08 -13.54
C ALA A 226 -0.11 2.75 -13.87
N VAL A 227 -0.88 1.67 -14.11
CA VAL A 227 -0.32 0.36 -14.52
C VAL A 227 0.40 0.48 -15.87
N ALA A 228 -0.22 1.12 -16.86
CA ALA A 228 0.37 1.29 -18.19
C ALA A 228 1.66 2.13 -18.18
N ALA A 229 1.77 3.11 -17.26
CA ALA A 229 2.94 3.96 -17.11
C ALA A 229 4.11 3.27 -16.37
N MET A 230 3.86 2.21 -15.57
CA MET A 230 4.90 1.54 -14.79
C MET A 230 6.13 1.09 -15.60
N PRO A 231 6.00 0.43 -16.77
CA PRO A 231 7.17 0.05 -17.57
C PRO A 231 7.99 1.25 -18.04
N ALA A 232 7.33 2.37 -18.39
CA ALA A 232 7.99 3.60 -18.80
C ALA A 232 8.80 4.21 -17.65
N TRP A 233 8.21 4.35 -16.47
CA TRP A 233 8.88 4.84 -15.27
C TRP A 233 10.03 3.94 -14.84
N LEU A 234 9.86 2.60 -14.93
CA LEU A 234 10.93 1.65 -14.65
C LEU A 234 12.10 1.83 -15.61
N SER A 235 11.84 1.95 -16.90
CA SER A 235 12.87 2.17 -17.93
C SER A 235 13.61 3.49 -17.70
N LEU A 236 12.86 4.55 -17.41
CA LEU A 236 13.40 5.88 -17.11
C LEU A 236 14.31 5.86 -15.85
N SER A 237 13.93 5.08 -14.82
CA SER A 237 14.69 4.94 -13.58
C SER A 237 16.02 4.20 -13.77
N LYS A 238 16.16 3.41 -14.83
CA LYS A 238 17.42 2.74 -15.20
C LYS A 238 18.38 3.67 -15.94
N VAL A 239 17.84 4.63 -16.71
CA VAL A 239 18.63 5.60 -17.49
C VAL A 239 19.01 6.81 -16.63
N PHE A 240 18.06 7.33 -15.87
CA PHE A 240 18.26 8.45 -14.97
C PHE A 240 18.34 7.98 -13.51
N ASN A 241 19.00 8.75 -12.66
CA ASN A 241 18.98 8.47 -11.22
C ASN A 241 17.55 8.56 -10.66
N LYS A 242 17.19 7.62 -9.76
CA LYS A 242 15.84 7.55 -9.15
C LYS A 242 15.36 8.88 -8.57
N HIS A 243 16.26 9.69 -7.98
CA HIS A 243 15.91 11.01 -7.46
C HIS A 243 15.43 11.97 -8.55
N ARG A 244 16.06 11.96 -9.72
CA ARG A 244 15.66 12.81 -10.86
C ARG A 244 14.30 12.36 -11.41
N VAL A 245 14.13 11.05 -11.58
CA VAL A 245 12.86 10.48 -12.05
C VAL A 245 11.73 10.82 -11.10
N TRP A 246 11.95 10.72 -9.80
CA TRP A 246 10.99 11.13 -8.78
C TRP A 246 10.66 12.62 -8.85
N CYS A 247 11.66 13.49 -9.02
CA CYS A 247 11.44 14.92 -9.23
C CYS A 247 10.62 15.20 -10.49
N TYR A 248 10.90 14.50 -11.61
CA TYR A 248 10.12 14.66 -12.85
C TYR A 248 8.66 14.25 -12.67
N ALA A 249 8.41 13.14 -11.99
CA ALA A 249 7.06 12.70 -11.66
C ALA A 249 6.32 13.73 -10.80
N MET A 250 6.99 14.29 -9.77
CA MET A 250 6.39 15.34 -8.94
C MET A 250 6.09 16.62 -9.73
N ILE A 251 6.99 17.06 -10.61
CA ILE A 251 6.77 18.25 -11.45
C ILE A 251 5.58 18.02 -12.40
N LEU A 252 5.50 16.82 -12.99
CA LEU A 252 4.37 16.47 -13.86
C LEU A 252 3.06 16.48 -13.08
N ALA A 253 3.03 15.90 -11.89
CA ALA A 253 1.86 15.89 -11.01
C ALA A 253 1.43 17.32 -10.62
N ILE A 254 2.38 18.18 -10.23
CA ILE A 254 2.10 19.58 -9.89
C ILE A 254 1.49 20.31 -11.11
N GLY A 255 2.07 20.12 -12.30
CA GLY A 255 1.54 20.70 -13.54
C GLY A 255 0.10 20.25 -13.82
N ALA A 256 -0.18 18.95 -13.71
CA ALA A 256 -1.51 18.40 -13.92
C ALA A 256 -2.53 18.91 -12.88
N PHE A 257 -2.17 18.91 -11.59
CA PHE A 257 -3.06 19.39 -10.53
C PHE A 257 -3.28 20.91 -10.56
N SER A 258 -2.31 21.70 -10.99
CA SER A 258 -2.47 23.15 -11.10
C SER A 258 -3.50 23.58 -12.16
N LEU A 259 -3.84 22.70 -13.10
CA LEU A 259 -4.89 22.94 -14.09
C LEU A 259 -6.30 22.67 -13.55
N VAL A 260 -6.42 21.83 -12.50
CA VAL A 260 -7.73 21.41 -11.96
C VAL A 260 -8.62 22.59 -11.52
N PRO A 261 -8.14 23.62 -10.81
CA PRO A 261 -8.96 24.76 -10.41
C PRO A 261 -9.53 25.59 -11.56
N PHE A 262 -8.96 25.46 -12.77
CA PHE A 262 -9.39 26.21 -13.96
C PHE A 262 -10.36 25.41 -14.84
N LEU A 263 -10.71 24.17 -14.44
CA LEU A 263 -11.66 23.36 -15.20
C LEU A 263 -13.08 23.91 -14.97
N PRO A 264 -13.87 24.07 -16.03
CA PRO A 264 -15.27 24.47 -15.90
C PRO A 264 -16.10 23.35 -15.27
N GLU A 265 -17.22 23.72 -14.69
CA GLU A 265 -18.20 22.75 -14.15
C GLU A 265 -18.61 21.76 -15.26
N GLY A 266 -18.67 20.47 -14.91
CA GLY A 266 -19.01 19.42 -15.85
C GLY A 266 -17.92 19.02 -16.85
N ALA A 267 -16.70 19.55 -16.77
CA ALA A 267 -15.58 19.24 -17.67
C ALA A 267 -14.97 17.85 -17.41
N PHE A 268 -15.79 16.81 -17.42
CA PHE A 268 -15.39 15.43 -17.18
C PHE A 268 -14.20 14.96 -18.05
N TYR A 269 -14.23 15.27 -19.35
CA TYR A 269 -13.17 14.83 -20.28
C TYR A 269 -11.85 15.52 -20.01
N LEU A 270 -11.85 16.81 -19.70
CA LEU A 270 -10.62 17.55 -19.38
C LEU A 270 -10.02 17.07 -18.05
N PHE A 271 -10.87 16.77 -17.08
CA PHE A 271 -10.42 16.20 -15.82
C PHE A 271 -9.83 14.80 -16.00
N SER A 272 -10.43 13.93 -16.82
CA SER A 272 -9.89 12.61 -17.13
C SER A 272 -8.51 12.70 -17.82
N LEU A 273 -8.31 13.67 -18.73
CA LEU A 273 -6.99 13.93 -19.33
C LEU A 273 -5.95 14.36 -18.29
N SER A 274 -6.33 15.18 -17.31
CA SER A 274 -5.43 15.55 -16.21
C SER A 274 -5.01 14.36 -15.36
N LEU A 275 -5.90 13.40 -15.12
CA LEU A 275 -5.60 12.18 -14.38
C LEU A 275 -4.62 11.24 -15.12
N ILE A 276 -4.64 11.22 -16.43
CA ILE A 276 -3.74 10.37 -17.25
C ILE A 276 -2.26 10.80 -17.08
N HIS A 277 -2.01 12.06 -16.74
CA HIS A 277 -0.66 12.61 -16.62
C HIS A 277 -0.06 12.47 -15.21
N ILE A 278 -0.82 11.98 -14.24
CA ILE A 278 -0.39 11.77 -12.85
C ILE A 278 0.10 10.33 -12.66
#